data_d8ed353908729cc4b0f8ba4b0d72bf3b
#
_entry.id   d8ed353908729cc4b0f8ba4b0d72bf3b
#
_cell.length_a   1.000
_cell.length_b   1.000
_cell.length_c   1.000
_cell.angle_alpha   90.00
_cell.angle_beta   90.00
_cell.angle_gamma   90.00
#
_symmetry.space_group_name_H-M   'P 1'
#
loop_
_entity.id
_entity.type
_entity.pdbx_description
1 polymer ?
#
loop_
_entity_poly.entity_id
_entity_poly.type
_entity_poly.pdbx_seq_one_letter_code
_entity_poly.pdbx_strand_id
1 'polypeptide(L)'
;MCANIRHSYEWGFTYGPPMAVAPLNAVERVVQYAVSRIEAGKLLLGFPNYAYDWTLPHEAGLTRAATLGNEAAAQLAFDTGSEIFFDEPAQTPWFLYTGMDGAVHEVWFEDVRSSFAKFGLVRQYGLGGLGYWNFMRPFAANFSLLNAQFRLEGQTD
;
A
#
# COMPACT_ATOMS: atom_id res chain seq x y z
N MET A 1 12.54 -13.97 0.19
CA MET A 1 11.29 -14.09 -0.61
C MET A 1 10.37 -12.98 -0.12
N CYS A 2 10.11 -11.96 -0.92
CA CYS A 2 9.12 -10.96 -0.54
C CYS A 2 7.76 -11.67 -0.53
N ALA A 3 7.08 -11.65 0.61
CA ALA A 3 5.66 -11.97 0.65
C ALA A 3 4.92 -10.84 -0.07
N ASN A 4 5.03 -10.83 -1.38
CA ASN A 4 4.33 -9.89 -2.21
C ASN A 4 2.88 -10.34 -2.25
N ILE A 5 2.01 -9.49 -1.81
CA ILE A 5 0.62 -9.79 -1.62
C ILE A 5 0.01 -9.99 -2.98
N ARG A 6 -0.12 -11.24 -3.36
CA ARG A 6 -0.68 -11.63 -4.66
C ARG A 6 -2.13 -11.19 -4.87
N HIS A 7 -2.80 -10.66 -3.84
CA HIS A 7 -4.22 -10.36 -3.99
C HIS A 7 -4.50 -9.24 -5.01
N SER A 8 -3.68 -8.19 -5.03
CA SER A 8 -3.75 -7.20 -6.11
C SER A 8 -3.14 -7.72 -7.41
N TYR A 9 -2.27 -8.72 -7.34
CA TYR A 9 -1.62 -9.35 -8.49
C TYR A 9 -2.48 -10.41 -9.17
N GLU A 10 -3.22 -11.22 -8.43
CA GLU A 10 -4.08 -12.27 -8.99
C GLU A 10 -5.30 -11.73 -9.73
N TRP A 11 -5.73 -10.52 -9.41
CA TRP A 11 -6.86 -9.85 -10.06
C TRP A 11 -6.44 -8.94 -11.21
N GLY A 12 -5.28 -9.20 -11.79
CA GLY A 12 -4.88 -8.53 -13.02
C GLY A 12 -4.45 -7.11 -12.81
N PHE A 13 -3.70 -6.87 -11.73
CA PHE A 13 -2.78 -5.77 -11.59
C PHE A 13 -3.33 -4.35 -11.76
N THR A 14 -4.20 -4.17 -12.71
CA THR A 14 -4.76 -2.90 -13.14
C THR A 14 -6.20 -3.05 -13.58
N TYR A 15 -6.75 -4.25 -13.65
CA TYR A 15 -8.10 -4.52 -14.12
C TYR A 15 -9.05 -5.05 -13.04
N GLY A 16 -8.56 -5.20 -11.81
CA GLY A 16 -9.38 -5.54 -10.65
C GLY A 16 -10.25 -4.37 -10.19
N PRO A 17 -11.26 -4.63 -9.34
CA PRO A 17 -12.09 -3.57 -8.76
C PRO A 17 -11.28 -2.65 -7.86
N PRO A 18 -11.74 -1.40 -7.62
CA PRO A 18 -11.13 -0.49 -6.68
C PRO A 18 -10.94 -1.14 -5.31
N MET A 19 -9.72 -1.12 -4.80
CA MET A 19 -9.37 -1.66 -3.48
C MET A 19 -7.97 -1.21 -3.06
N ALA A 20 -7.67 -1.36 -1.78
CA ALA A 20 -6.32 -1.15 -1.25
C ALA A 20 -5.28 -2.00 -1.99
N VAL A 21 -4.11 -1.43 -2.29
CA VAL A 21 -2.99 -2.14 -2.92
C VAL A 21 -2.54 -3.32 -2.06
N ALA A 22 -2.55 -3.13 -0.74
CA ALA A 22 -2.10 -4.10 0.24
C ALA A 22 -3.00 -4.07 1.49
N PRO A 23 -4.24 -4.60 1.42
CA PRO A 23 -5.13 -4.62 2.57
C PRO A 23 -4.51 -5.38 3.75
N LEU A 24 -4.44 -4.77 4.94
CA LEU A 24 -3.74 -5.34 6.09
C LEU A 24 -4.23 -6.75 6.43
N ASN A 25 -5.54 -6.96 6.41
CA ASN A 25 -6.16 -8.25 6.70
C ASN A 25 -5.76 -9.36 5.71
N ALA A 26 -5.52 -9.01 4.43
CA ALA A 26 -5.03 -9.96 3.43
C ALA A 26 -3.52 -10.20 3.59
N VAL A 27 -2.76 -9.13 3.84
CA VAL A 27 -1.32 -9.20 4.14
C VAL A 27 -1.05 -10.12 5.31
N GLU A 28 -1.77 -9.93 6.41
CA GLU A 28 -1.58 -10.70 7.63
C GLU A 28 -1.83 -12.20 7.40
N ARG A 29 -2.88 -12.58 6.65
CA ARG A 29 -3.11 -13.98 6.28
C ARG A 29 -1.95 -14.60 5.52
N VAL A 30 -1.36 -13.83 4.58
CA VAL A 30 -0.18 -14.29 3.82
C VAL A 30 1.02 -14.45 4.75
N VAL A 31 1.24 -13.50 5.67
CA VAL A 31 2.32 -13.56 6.66
C VAL A 31 2.15 -14.79 7.55
N GLN A 32 0.95 -15.02 8.10
CA GLN A 32 0.62 -16.19 8.92
C GLN A 32 0.96 -17.52 8.21
N TYR A 33 0.55 -17.62 6.95
CA TYR A 33 0.90 -18.78 6.15
C TYR A 33 2.42 -18.92 5.94
N ALA A 34 3.10 -17.82 5.60
CA ALA A 34 4.52 -17.83 5.33
C ALA A 34 5.35 -18.26 6.56
N VAL A 35 5.06 -17.69 7.75
CA VAL A 35 5.79 -18.04 8.97
C VAL A 35 5.50 -19.47 9.45
N SER A 36 4.39 -20.07 9.02
CA SER A 36 4.12 -21.49 9.29
C SER A 36 5.02 -22.45 8.48
N ARG A 37 5.72 -21.95 7.47
CA ARG A 37 6.53 -22.74 6.52
C ARG A 37 8.00 -22.33 6.47
N ILE A 38 8.29 -21.07 6.80
CA ILE A 38 9.62 -20.47 6.65
C ILE A 38 9.95 -19.77 7.97
N GLU A 39 11.18 -19.84 8.41
CA GLU A 39 11.69 -19.10 9.55
C GLU A 39 11.44 -17.60 9.37
N ALA A 40 10.77 -16.98 10.34
CA ALA A 40 10.29 -15.61 10.25
C ALA A 40 11.40 -14.59 9.93
N GLY A 41 12.57 -14.73 10.53
CA GLY A 41 13.72 -13.85 10.29
C GLY A 41 14.26 -13.89 8.85
N LYS A 42 13.86 -14.86 8.03
CA LYS A 42 14.21 -14.96 6.59
C LYS A 42 13.17 -14.33 5.66
N LEU A 43 12.07 -13.83 6.23
CA LEU A 43 10.98 -13.23 5.48
C LEU A 43 11.08 -11.70 5.53
N LEU A 44 10.97 -11.04 4.38
CA LEU A 44 10.80 -9.60 4.29
C LEU A 44 9.36 -9.30 3.87
N LEU A 45 8.71 -8.38 4.58
CA LEU A 45 7.40 -7.88 4.20
C LEU A 45 7.52 -6.89 3.05
N GLY A 46 6.89 -7.17 1.91
CA GLY A 46 6.81 -6.21 0.80
C GLY A 46 5.90 -5.04 1.16
N PHE A 47 6.44 -3.81 1.10
CA PHE A 47 5.69 -2.59 1.32
C PHE A 47 5.41 -1.89 0.00
N PRO A 48 4.11 -1.60 -0.35
CA PRO A 48 3.76 -0.89 -1.57
C PRO A 48 4.01 0.61 -1.39
N ASN A 49 4.91 1.15 -2.20
CA ASN A 49 5.19 2.58 -2.20
C ASN A 49 4.51 3.27 -3.39
N TYR A 50 3.24 2.96 -3.62
CA TYR A 50 2.42 3.50 -4.69
C TYR A 50 0.93 3.39 -4.36
N ALA A 51 0.13 4.17 -5.06
CA ALA A 51 -1.31 4.22 -5.01
C ALA A 51 -1.91 3.75 -6.33
N TYR A 52 -3.19 3.41 -6.30
CA TYR A 52 -4.01 3.16 -7.48
C TYR A 52 -5.15 4.18 -7.58
N ASP A 53 -5.45 4.56 -8.82
CA ASP A 53 -6.53 5.46 -9.21
C ASP A 53 -7.37 4.79 -10.29
N TRP A 54 -8.64 4.54 -9.99
CA TRP A 54 -9.62 3.96 -10.92
C TRP A 54 -10.62 4.99 -11.38
N THR A 55 -10.85 5.06 -12.69
CA THR A 55 -12.01 5.76 -13.24
C THR A 55 -13.27 4.93 -13.03
N LEU A 56 -14.34 5.55 -12.55
CA LEU A 56 -15.62 4.91 -12.33
C LEU A 56 -16.65 5.25 -13.44
N PRO A 57 -17.61 4.35 -13.73
CA PRO A 57 -17.81 3.04 -13.10
C PRO A 57 -16.72 2.03 -13.50
N HIS A 58 -16.34 1.15 -12.56
CA HIS A 58 -15.42 0.08 -12.86
C HIS A 58 -16.09 -0.99 -13.73
N GLU A 59 -15.47 -1.29 -14.86
CA GLU A 59 -15.87 -2.36 -15.75
C GLU A 59 -14.80 -3.46 -15.78
N ALA A 60 -15.18 -4.67 -15.35
CA ALA A 60 -14.25 -5.79 -15.24
C ALA A 60 -13.57 -6.11 -16.59
N GLY A 61 -12.24 -6.15 -16.58
CA GLY A 61 -11.44 -6.42 -17.78
C GLY A 61 -11.26 -5.21 -18.71
N LEU A 62 -11.92 -4.08 -18.47
CA LEU A 62 -11.83 -2.85 -19.27
C LEU A 62 -11.22 -1.71 -18.47
N THR A 63 -11.75 -1.41 -17.28
CA THR A 63 -11.22 -0.33 -16.45
C THR A 63 -9.86 -0.70 -15.91
N ARG A 64 -8.88 0.12 -16.21
CA ARG A 64 -7.50 -0.06 -15.75
C ARG A 64 -7.13 1.03 -14.74
N ALA A 65 -6.68 0.63 -13.56
CA ALA A 65 -6.13 1.57 -12.60
C ALA A 65 -4.86 2.25 -13.12
N ALA A 66 -4.77 3.55 -12.96
CA ALA A 66 -3.53 4.28 -13.07
C ALA A 66 -2.72 4.15 -11.76
N THR A 67 -1.40 4.30 -11.84
CA THR A 67 -0.54 4.27 -10.66
C THR A 67 0.04 5.65 -10.39
N LEU A 68 0.04 6.07 -9.11
CA LEU A 68 0.65 7.31 -8.66
C LEU A 68 1.45 7.11 -7.37
N GLY A 69 2.23 8.10 -6.95
CA GLY A 69 2.92 8.06 -5.66
C GLY A 69 1.94 8.36 -4.52
N ASN A 70 2.24 7.88 -3.32
CA ASN A 70 1.40 8.14 -2.14
C ASN A 70 1.33 9.63 -1.78
N GLU A 71 2.45 10.37 -1.89
CA GLU A 71 2.44 11.82 -1.71
C GLU A 71 1.60 12.53 -2.78
N ALA A 72 1.69 12.08 -4.03
CA ALA A 72 0.89 12.63 -5.12
C ALA A 72 -0.61 12.35 -4.91
N ALA A 73 -0.98 11.18 -4.37
CA ALA A 73 -2.36 10.86 -4.02
C ALA A 73 -2.89 11.79 -2.90
N ALA A 74 -2.10 12.00 -1.85
CA ALA A 74 -2.47 12.92 -0.77
C ALA A 74 -2.59 14.37 -1.28
N GLN A 75 -1.67 14.80 -2.16
CA GLN A 75 -1.74 16.13 -2.78
C GLN A 75 -2.98 16.27 -3.69
N LEU A 76 -3.31 15.22 -4.46
CA LEU A 76 -4.50 15.20 -5.30
C LEU A 76 -5.79 15.34 -4.46
N ALA A 77 -5.88 14.64 -3.33
CA ALA A 77 -7.00 14.79 -2.42
C ALA A 77 -7.12 16.23 -1.89
N PHE A 78 -5.99 16.85 -1.52
CA PHE A 78 -5.96 18.25 -1.09
C PHE A 78 -6.38 19.21 -2.20
N ASP A 79 -5.83 19.06 -3.40
CA ASP A 79 -6.10 19.96 -4.55
C ASP A 79 -7.55 19.89 -5.02
N THR A 80 -8.18 18.72 -4.90
CA THR A 80 -9.59 18.49 -5.25
C THR A 80 -10.57 18.78 -4.12
N GLY A 81 -10.07 19.05 -2.92
CA GLY A 81 -10.90 19.22 -1.71
C GLY A 81 -11.63 17.95 -1.30
N SER A 82 -11.09 16.78 -1.66
CA SER A 82 -11.70 15.48 -1.39
C SER A 82 -11.57 15.08 0.06
N GLU A 83 -12.63 14.52 0.63
CA GLU A 83 -12.60 13.89 1.94
C GLU A 83 -11.84 12.56 1.85
N ILE A 84 -10.89 12.34 2.75
CA ILE A 84 -10.15 11.08 2.85
C ILE A 84 -10.82 10.19 3.88
N PHE A 85 -11.33 9.05 3.42
CA PHE A 85 -11.87 7.98 4.24
C PHE A 85 -10.78 7.00 4.66
N PHE A 86 -11.07 6.13 5.62
CA PHE A 86 -10.16 5.09 6.08
C PHE A 86 -10.91 3.77 6.21
N ASP A 87 -10.44 2.75 5.51
CA ASP A 87 -10.98 1.40 5.60
C ASP A 87 -10.31 0.65 6.76
N GLU A 88 -11.06 0.40 7.82
CA GLU A 88 -10.54 -0.22 9.04
C GLU A 88 -10.04 -1.66 8.83
N PRO A 89 -10.73 -2.54 8.09
CA PRO A 89 -10.21 -3.88 7.80
C PRO A 89 -8.95 -3.89 6.97
N ALA A 90 -8.86 -3.03 5.95
CA ALA A 90 -7.69 -2.89 5.10
C ALA A 90 -6.58 -2.05 5.75
N GLN A 91 -6.92 -1.23 6.76
CA GLN A 91 -6.05 -0.22 7.35
C GLN A 91 -5.42 0.66 6.28
N THR A 92 -6.25 1.21 5.39
CA THR A 92 -5.80 1.93 4.20
C THR A 92 -6.70 3.12 3.90
N PRO A 93 -6.15 4.32 3.65
CA PRO A 93 -6.93 5.48 3.24
C PRO A 93 -7.35 5.40 1.78
N TRP A 94 -8.50 6.01 1.49
CA TRP A 94 -9.04 6.14 0.14
C TRP A 94 -9.89 7.40 0.01
N PHE A 95 -10.12 7.87 -1.22
CA PHE A 95 -11.00 9.01 -1.50
C PHE A 95 -11.60 8.92 -2.89
N LEU A 96 -12.64 9.74 -3.11
CA LEU A 96 -13.25 9.98 -4.42
C LEU A 96 -12.94 11.41 -4.86
N TYR A 97 -12.72 11.60 -6.16
CA TYR A 97 -12.66 12.92 -6.77
C TYR A 97 -13.29 12.93 -8.15
N THR A 98 -13.60 14.11 -8.67
CA THR A 98 -14.06 14.27 -10.06
C THR A 98 -12.92 14.83 -10.89
N GLY A 99 -12.55 14.12 -11.94
CA GLY A 99 -11.52 14.52 -12.88
C GLY A 99 -11.96 15.74 -13.75
N MET A 100 -11.03 16.34 -14.46
CA MET A 100 -11.31 17.47 -15.36
C MET A 100 -12.21 17.08 -16.53
N ASP A 101 -12.28 15.81 -16.86
CA ASP A 101 -13.18 15.22 -17.86
C ASP A 101 -14.60 14.96 -17.34
N GLY A 102 -14.84 15.22 -16.06
CA GLY A 102 -16.10 14.98 -15.37
C GLY A 102 -16.30 13.55 -14.89
N ALA A 103 -15.33 12.66 -15.10
CA ALA A 103 -15.38 11.30 -14.58
C ALA A 103 -15.12 11.29 -13.08
N VAL A 104 -15.80 10.38 -12.37
CA VAL A 104 -15.53 10.10 -10.95
C VAL A 104 -14.39 9.10 -10.85
N HIS A 105 -13.48 9.34 -9.93
CA HIS A 105 -12.33 8.50 -9.64
C HIS A 105 -12.34 8.02 -8.20
N GLU A 106 -11.79 6.82 -7.98
CA GLU A 106 -11.56 6.24 -6.66
C GLU A 106 -10.07 5.94 -6.50
N VAL A 107 -9.47 6.54 -5.46
CA VAL A 107 -8.03 6.42 -5.18
C VAL A 107 -7.81 5.71 -3.85
N TRP A 108 -6.96 4.68 -3.88
CA TRP A 108 -6.45 3.98 -2.69
C TRP A 108 -4.95 4.19 -2.58
N PHE A 109 -4.46 4.59 -1.40
CA PHE A 109 -3.06 4.94 -1.20
C PHE A 109 -2.56 4.55 0.19
N GLU A 110 -1.28 4.74 0.46
CA GLU A 110 -0.70 4.52 1.77
C GLU A 110 -0.40 5.85 2.45
N ASP A 111 -0.72 5.95 3.75
CA ASP A 111 -0.33 7.05 4.62
C ASP A 111 0.50 6.56 5.81
N VAL A 112 0.78 7.43 6.77
CA VAL A 112 1.53 7.08 7.98
C VAL A 112 0.78 6.06 8.84
N ARG A 113 -0.56 6.13 8.90
CA ARG A 113 -1.41 5.21 9.68
C ARG A 113 -1.33 3.79 9.09
N SER A 114 -1.56 3.68 7.79
CA SER A 114 -1.49 2.40 7.08
C SER A 114 -0.08 1.79 7.11
N SER A 115 0.95 2.65 7.00
CA SER A 115 2.35 2.25 7.14
C SER A 115 2.65 1.71 8.53
N PHE A 116 2.20 2.41 9.57
CA PHE A 116 2.38 1.98 10.96
C PHE A 116 1.75 0.62 11.23
N ALA A 117 0.54 0.39 10.74
CA ALA A 117 -0.14 -0.90 10.86
C ALA A 117 0.65 -2.04 10.19
N LYS A 118 1.14 -1.82 8.96
CA LYS A 118 1.94 -2.80 8.23
C LYS A 118 3.30 -3.06 8.88
N PHE A 119 3.97 -2.02 9.40
CA PHE A 119 5.20 -2.16 10.17
C PHE A 119 4.97 -2.96 11.47
N GLY A 120 3.76 -2.87 12.04
CA GLY A 120 3.34 -3.67 13.18
C GLY A 120 3.43 -5.18 12.90
N LEU A 121 3.10 -5.63 11.70
CA LEU A 121 3.19 -7.05 11.33
C LEU A 121 4.64 -7.57 11.36
N VAL A 122 5.62 -6.75 10.96
CA VAL A 122 7.03 -7.14 11.01
C VAL A 122 7.45 -7.47 12.43
N ARG A 123 7.04 -6.64 13.40
CA ARG A 123 7.34 -6.87 14.83
C ARG A 123 6.52 -8.02 15.41
N GLN A 124 5.23 -8.06 15.09
CA GLN A 124 4.30 -9.07 15.62
C GLN A 124 4.73 -10.48 15.25
N TYR A 125 5.20 -10.67 14.02
CA TYR A 125 5.58 -11.99 13.50
C TYR A 125 7.10 -12.24 13.50
N GLY A 126 7.91 -11.29 13.99
CA GLY A 126 9.37 -11.43 14.02
C GLY A 126 10.01 -11.56 12.66
N LEU A 127 9.48 -10.85 11.65
CA LEU A 127 10.01 -10.90 10.30
C LEU A 127 11.38 -10.24 10.22
N GLY A 128 12.18 -10.62 9.21
CA GLY A 128 13.53 -10.10 8.99
C GLY A 128 13.58 -8.63 8.56
N GLY A 129 12.44 -8.02 8.19
CA GLY A 129 12.37 -6.61 7.83
C GLY A 129 11.35 -6.30 6.74
N LEU A 130 11.56 -5.16 6.08
CA LEU A 130 10.73 -4.63 5.00
C LEU A 130 11.49 -4.60 3.68
N GLY A 131 10.76 -4.79 2.58
CA GLY A 131 11.24 -4.57 1.22
C GLY A 131 10.30 -3.62 0.48
N TYR A 132 10.80 -2.47 0.02
CA TYR A 132 9.98 -1.48 -0.67
C TYR A 132 9.85 -1.76 -2.16
N TRP A 133 8.64 -1.66 -2.68
CA TRP A 133 8.35 -1.56 -4.10
C TRP A 133 7.60 -0.26 -4.38
N ASN A 134 8.20 0.77 -4.99
CA ASN A 134 9.60 0.93 -5.30
C ASN A 134 10.11 2.28 -4.73
N PHE A 135 11.41 2.50 -4.70
CA PHE A 135 12.02 3.75 -4.22
C PHE A 135 11.89 4.93 -5.20
N MET A 136 11.39 4.71 -6.41
CA MET A 136 11.26 5.75 -7.43
C MET A 136 10.17 6.79 -7.12
N ARG A 137 9.37 6.55 -6.09
CA ARG A 137 8.31 7.46 -5.64
C ARG A 137 8.62 7.87 -4.19
N PRO A 138 9.04 9.11 -3.95
CA PRO A 138 9.36 9.56 -2.61
C PRO A 138 8.12 9.55 -1.72
N PHE A 139 8.33 9.22 -0.44
CA PHE A 139 7.31 9.27 0.58
C PHE A 139 7.99 9.61 1.91
N ALA A 140 8.32 10.90 2.09
CA ALA A 140 9.12 11.40 3.20
C ALA A 140 8.55 11.04 4.58
N ALA A 141 7.24 11.15 4.76
CA ALA A 141 6.57 10.81 6.01
C ALA A 141 6.72 9.33 6.38
N ASN A 142 6.66 8.41 5.38
CA ASN A 142 6.87 7.00 5.60
C ASN A 142 8.33 6.70 5.96
N PHE A 143 9.30 7.31 5.29
CA PHE A 143 10.71 7.11 5.62
C PHE A 143 11.06 7.64 7.02
N SER A 144 10.45 8.75 7.45
CA SER A 144 10.58 9.25 8.82
C SER A 144 10.02 8.24 9.84
N LEU A 145 8.85 7.66 9.55
CA LEU A 145 8.28 6.60 10.37
C LEU A 145 9.16 5.35 10.40
N LEU A 146 9.71 4.94 9.24
CA LEU A 146 10.61 3.80 9.13
C LEU A 146 11.83 3.97 10.04
N ASN A 147 12.49 5.13 9.97
CA ASN A 147 13.65 5.45 10.80
C ASN A 147 13.32 5.49 12.31
N ALA A 148 12.09 5.88 12.67
CA ALA A 148 11.64 5.89 14.05
C ALA A 148 11.29 4.49 14.59
N GLN A 149 10.97 3.53 13.71
CA GLN A 149 10.47 2.21 14.08
C GLN A 149 11.52 1.10 13.97
N PHE A 150 12.53 1.26 13.11
CA PHE A 150 13.52 0.23 12.79
C PHE A 150 14.93 0.79 12.79
N ARG A 151 15.89 -0.09 13.13
CA ARG A 151 17.29 0.16 12.87
C ARG A 151 17.59 -0.19 11.42
N LEU A 152 18.11 0.75 10.64
CA LEU A 152 18.53 0.49 9.27
C LEU A 152 19.93 -0.13 9.28
N GLU A 153 20.07 -1.34 8.74
CA GLU A 153 21.37 -1.97 8.55
C GLU A 153 22.03 -1.41 7.27
N GLY A 154 23.36 -1.21 7.31
CA GLY A 154 24.14 -0.71 6.18
C GLY A 154 24.49 0.78 6.23
N GLN A 155 24.01 1.52 7.23
CA GLN A 155 24.64 2.79 7.56
C GLN A 155 25.93 2.51 8.36
N THR A 156 27.05 2.46 7.66
CA THR A 156 28.37 2.62 8.30
C THR A 156 28.56 4.11 8.57
N ASP A 157 28.79 4.45 9.84
CA ASP A 157 29.21 5.79 10.26
C ASP A 157 30.46 6.23 9.52
#